data_7a84b7bd2f5c9025babf37f7a4221eda
#
_entry.id   7a84b7bd2f5c9025babf37f7a4221eda
#
_cell.length_a   1.000
_cell.length_b   1.000
_cell.length_c   1.000
_cell.angle_alpha   90.00
_cell.angle_beta   90.00
_cell.angle_gamma   90.00
#
_symmetry.space_group_name_H-M   'P 1'
#
loop_
_entity.id
_entity.type
_entity.pdbx_description
1 polymer ?
#
loop_
_entity_poly.entity_id
_entity_poly.type
_entity_poly.pdbx_seq_one_letter_code
_entity_poly.pdbx_strand_id
1 'polypeptide(L)'
;GRPVKVGLAGAGQMGSGLAAQIGKIPGMSLVACADIDTSRAENALKLAGIETVKHNSDASDSIEKGQGGVVDKAAALAELPIDIVFEATGVPWVGAEVAEACINAKKHILMLNVETDVTIGMYLANKANANGVVYSVANGDEPVACKELYDFSVDLGFEIVCVGKGKNNPLDQTANPDTCLEKATRKKMNPKMLASFED
;
A
#
# COMPACT_ATOMS: atom_id res chain seq x y z
N GLY A 1 -2.44 15.53 20.74
CA GLY A 1 -1.31 15.56 19.82
C GLY A 1 -1.79 15.92 18.42
N ARG A 2 -0.91 16.28 17.52
CA ARG A 2 -1.26 16.47 16.10
C ARG A 2 -1.58 15.12 15.44
N PRO A 3 -2.40 15.08 14.39
CA PRO A 3 -2.58 13.89 13.59
C PRO A 3 -1.26 13.38 12.97
N VAL A 4 -1.13 12.08 12.81
CA VAL A 4 -0.04 11.45 12.04
C VAL A 4 -0.26 11.79 10.57
N LYS A 5 0.72 12.40 9.94
CA LYS A 5 0.69 12.75 8.52
C LYS A 5 1.11 11.55 7.67
N VAL A 6 0.21 11.10 6.83
CA VAL A 6 0.37 9.91 5.99
C VAL A 6 0.64 10.29 4.55
N GLY A 7 1.61 9.65 3.93
CA GLY A 7 1.78 9.57 2.48
C GLY A 7 1.33 8.22 1.95
N LEU A 8 0.76 8.19 0.77
CA LEU A 8 0.32 6.97 0.07
C LEU A 8 1.05 6.84 -1.27
N ALA A 9 1.76 5.75 -1.44
CA ALA A 9 2.36 5.35 -2.72
C ALA A 9 1.45 4.34 -3.42
N GLY A 10 0.90 4.72 -4.56
CA GLY A 10 -0.05 3.92 -5.34
C GLY A 10 -1.51 4.17 -4.97
N ALA A 11 -2.26 4.76 -5.90
CA ALA A 11 -3.69 5.05 -5.79
C ALA A 11 -4.55 4.11 -6.65
N GLY A 12 -4.13 2.86 -6.75
CA GLY A 12 -4.90 1.79 -7.38
C GLY A 12 -6.12 1.39 -6.52
N GLN A 13 -6.69 0.22 -6.80
CA GLN A 13 -7.87 -0.27 -6.07
C GLN A 13 -7.64 -0.32 -4.55
N MET A 14 -6.54 -0.92 -4.11
CA MET A 14 -6.20 -1.03 -2.69
C MET A 14 -5.88 0.34 -2.07
N GLY A 15 -5.03 1.12 -2.73
CA GLY A 15 -4.64 2.45 -2.24
C GLY A 15 -5.82 3.40 -2.12
N SER A 16 -6.75 3.42 -3.07
CA SER A 16 -7.96 4.26 -2.99
C SER A 16 -8.88 3.84 -1.83
N GLY A 17 -9.03 2.53 -1.60
CA GLY A 17 -9.77 2.01 -0.45
C GLY A 17 -9.14 2.43 0.88
N LEU A 18 -7.81 2.32 0.96
CA LEU A 18 -7.04 2.75 2.14
C LEU A 18 -7.16 4.26 2.37
N ALA A 19 -7.07 5.08 1.31
CA ALA A 19 -7.24 6.53 1.39
C ALA A 19 -8.59 6.91 2.02
N ALA A 20 -9.68 6.31 1.54
CA ALA A 20 -11.01 6.52 2.09
C ALA A 20 -11.13 6.07 3.55
N GLN A 21 -10.40 5.04 3.94
CA GLN A 21 -10.38 4.55 5.33
C GLN A 21 -9.57 5.45 6.24
N ILE A 22 -8.37 5.89 5.82
CA ILE A 22 -7.53 6.81 6.60
C ILE A 22 -8.27 8.10 6.90
N GLY A 23 -9.04 8.63 5.95
CA GLY A 23 -9.86 9.84 6.16
C GLY A 23 -10.91 9.71 7.28
N LYS A 24 -11.22 8.48 7.73
CA LYS A 24 -12.16 8.19 8.81
C LYS A 24 -11.50 7.84 10.14
N ILE A 25 -10.18 7.62 10.15
CA ILE A 25 -9.45 7.20 11.36
C ILE A 25 -9.07 8.45 12.17
N PRO A 26 -9.58 8.62 13.40
CA PRO A 26 -9.17 9.72 14.25
C PRO A 26 -7.65 9.68 14.52
N GLY A 27 -7.00 10.83 14.39
CA GLY A 27 -5.58 10.97 14.65
C GLY A 27 -4.66 10.62 13.47
N MET A 28 -5.22 10.30 12.29
CA MET A 28 -4.48 10.17 11.03
C MET A 28 -4.97 11.19 10.00
N SER A 29 -4.08 11.59 9.10
CA SER A 29 -4.42 12.47 7.97
C SER A 29 -3.62 12.06 6.75
N LEU A 30 -4.29 11.67 5.67
CA LEU A 30 -3.65 11.45 4.38
C LEU A 30 -3.38 12.81 3.75
N VAL A 31 -2.13 13.22 3.72
CA VAL A 31 -1.73 14.56 3.22
C VAL A 31 -0.92 14.53 1.94
N ALA A 32 -0.43 13.36 1.54
CA ALA A 32 0.33 13.20 0.31
C ALA A 32 -0.06 11.90 -0.42
N CYS A 33 -0.05 11.95 -1.74
CA CYS A 33 -0.24 10.75 -2.55
C CYS A 33 0.65 10.78 -3.79
N ALA A 34 1.16 9.61 -4.16
CA ALA A 34 1.95 9.39 -5.37
C ALA A 34 1.29 8.33 -6.25
N ASP A 35 1.14 8.62 -7.52
CA ASP A 35 0.74 7.66 -8.55
C ASP A 35 1.30 8.13 -9.90
N ILE A 36 1.60 7.19 -10.80
CA ILE A 36 1.99 7.50 -12.19
C ILE A 36 0.87 8.24 -12.94
N ASP A 37 -0.37 7.98 -12.54
CA ASP A 37 -1.55 8.74 -12.94
C ASP A 37 -1.93 9.70 -11.80
N THR A 38 -1.45 10.93 -11.88
CA THR A 38 -1.66 11.94 -10.84
C THR A 38 -3.13 12.24 -10.57
N SER A 39 -4.02 11.99 -11.54
CA SER A 39 -5.47 12.14 -11.33
C SER A 39 -6.01 11.13 -10.32
N ARG A 40 -5.44 9.92 -10.26
CA ARG A 40 -5.78 8.93 -9.22
C ARG A 40 -5.28 9.37 -7.86
N ALA A 41 -4.06 9.93 -7.79
CA ALA A 41 -3.52 10.47 -6.55
C ALA A 41 -4.37 11.61 -5.99
N GLU A 42 -4.82 12.54 -6.85
CA GLU A 42 -5.77 13.59 -6.46
C GLU A 42 -7.09 13.02 -5.93
N ASN A 43 -7.64 12.03 -6.63
CA ASN A 43 -8.88 11.39 -6.23
C ASN A 43 -8.74 10.67 -4.88
N ALA A 44 -7.61 10.02 -4.63
CA ALA A 44 -7.33 9.39 -3.33
C ALA A 44 -7.31 10.42 -2.19
N LEU A 45 -6.69 11.59 -2.39
CA LEU A 45 -6.71 12.68 -1.43
C LEU A 45 -8.12 13.21 -1.19
N LYS A 46 -8.94 13.38 -2.24
CA LYS A 46 -10.35 13.77 -2.11
C LYS A 46 -11.17 12.74 -1.32
N LEU A 47 -10.96 11.45 -1.55
CA LEU A 47 -11.60 10.38 -0.78
C LEU A 47 -11.24 10.45 0.72
N ALA A 48 -10.06 10.95 1.05
CA ALA A 48 -9.63 11.20 2.43
C ALA A 48 -10.07 12.56 3.00
N GLY A 49 -10.83 13.35 2.24
CA GLY A 49 -11.36 14.66 2.68
C GLY A 49 -10.45 15.85 2.39
N ILE A 50 -9.44 15.70 1.53
CA ILE A 50 -8.53 16.77 1.12
C ILE A 50 -8.96 17.32 -0.25
N GLU A 51 -9.54 18.51 -0.26
CA GLU A 51 -10.11 19.12 -1.48
C GLU A 51 -9.08 19.89 -2.32
N THR A 52 -8.09 20.51 -1.67
CA THR A 52 -7.07 21.33 -2.34
C THR A 52 -5.74 20.61 -2.36
N VAL A 53 -5.18 20.43 -3.55
CA VAL A 53 -3.89 19.76 -3.75
C VAL A 53 -2.94 20.62 -4.60
N LYS A 54 -1.65 20.42 -4.39
CA LYS A 54 -0.57 20.95 -5.24
C LYS A 54 0.35 19.80 -5.65
N HIS A 55 1.06 20.02 -6.75
CA HIS A 55 1.86 18.97 -7.39
C HIS A 55 3.36 19.23 -7.24
N ASN A 56 4.12 18.13 -7.16
CA ASN A 56 5.58 18.08 -7.23
C ASN A 56 6.27 19.15 -6.35
N SER A 57 6.94 20.11 -6.92
CA SER A 57 7.71 21.14 -6.18
C SER A 57 6.87 21.90 -5.15
N ASP A 58 5.59 22.07 -5.37
CA ASP A 58 4.70 22.84 -4.50
C ASP A 58 4.00 21.96 -3.46
N ALA A 59 4.19 20.64 -3.52
CA ALA A 59 3.52 19.66 -2.66
C ALA A 59 3.91 19.86 -1.18
N SER A 60 5.19 20.08 -0.90
CA SER A 60 5.68 20.30 0.47
C SER A 60 5.02 21.52 1.13
N ASP A 61 5.07 22.66 0.48
CA ASP A 61 4.46 23.91 0.96
C ASP A 61 2.94 23.79 1.12
N SER A 62 2.29 23.03 0.24
CA SER A 62 0.85 22.75 0.30
C SER A 62 0.50 21.97 1.57
N ILE A 63 1.26 20.92 1.88
CA ILE A 63 1.04 20.08 3.07
C ILE A 63 1.25 20.91 4.36
N GLU A 64 2.22 21.81 4.39
CA GLU A 64 2.45 22.69 5.54
C GLU A 64 1.29 23.66 5.77
N LYS A 65 0.60 24.05 4.70
CA LYS A 65 -0.61 24.90 4.75
C LYS A 65 -1.91 24.11 5.01
N GLY A 66 -1.81 22.81 5.32
CA GLY A 66 -2.97 21.96 5.58
C GLY A 66 -3.72 21.50 4.34
N GLN A 67 -3.10 21.57 3.17
CA GLN A 67 -3.61 21.07 1.90
C GLN A 67 -2.93 19.74 1.54
N GLY A 68 -3.28 19.15 0.38
CA GLY A 68 -2.68 17.93 -0.09
C GLY A 68 -1.50 18.15 -1.04
N GLY A 69 -0.58 17.19 -1.06
CA GLY A 69 0.53 17.12 -2.01
C GLY A 69 0.43 15.91 -2.92
N VAL A 70 0.59 16.10 -4.22
CA VAL A 70 0.66 15.03 -5.22
C VAL A 70 2.04 15.00 -5.85
N VAL A 71 2.64 13.83 -5.94
CA VAL A 71 3.91 13.62 -6.63
C VAL A 71 3.78 12.47 -7.65
N ASP A 72 4.49 12.58 -8.76
CA ASP A 72 4.47 11.60 -9.84
C ASP A 72 5.44 10.42 -9.59
N LYS A 73 6.42 10.60 -8.71
CA LYS A 73 7.37 9.56 -8.30
C LYS A 73 7.11 9.14 -6.87
N ALA A 74 6.84 7.86 -6.65
CA ALA A 74 6.52 7.32 -5.33
C ALA A 74 7.63 7.58 -4.30
N ALA A 75 8.89 7.43 -4.67
CA ALA A 75 10.02 7.68 -3.77
C ALA A 75 10.14 9.15 -3.32
N ALA A 76 9.60 10.12 -4.09
CA ALA A 76 9.59 11.53 -3.70
C ALA A 76 8.72 11.81 -2.47
N LEU A 77 7.83 10.91 -2.07
CA LEU A 77 7.11 11.00 -0.80
C LEU A 77 8.06 11.10 0.40
N ALA A 78 9.24 10.49 0.31
CA ALA A 78 10.24 10.55 1.36
C ALA A 78 10.75 11.97 1.68
N GLU A 79 10.65 12.89 0.73
CA GLU A 79 11.11 14.28 0.87
C GLU A 79 10.02 15.20 1.47
N LEU A 80 8.76 14.75 1.52
CA LEU A 80 7.64 15.54 1.98
C LEU A 80 7.53 15.57 3.52
N PRO A 81 6.88 16.60 4.11
CA PRO A 81 6.69 16.73 5.55
C PRO A 81 5.60 15.78 6.09
N ILE A 82 5.86 14.47 5.99
CA ILE A 82 5.00 13.38 6.43
C ILE A 82 5.72 12.51 7.46
N ASP A 83 4.96 11.71 8.21
CA ASP A 83 5.50 10.85 9.28
C ASP A 83 5.69 9.40 8.82
N ILE A 84 4.75 8.90 8.01
CA ILE A 84 4.69 7.52 7.54
C ILE A 84 4.24 7.45 6.09
N VAL A 85 4.77 6.48 5.36
CA VAL A 85 4.29 6.13 4.01
C VAL A 85 3.62 4.76 4.03
N PHE A 86 2.48 4.66 3.39
CA PHE A 86 1.83 3.39 3.03
C PHE A 86 2.18 3.07 1.57
N GLU A 87 2.83 1.95 1.36
CA GLU A 87 3.23 1.51 0.02
C GLU A 87 2.24 0.47 -0.53
N ALA A 88 1.53 0.82 -1.58
CA ALA A 88 0.45 0.06 -2.20
C ALA A 88 0.55 0.00 -3.73
N THR A 89 1.75 0.14 -4.29
CA THR A 89 1.93 0.14 -5.75
C THR A 89 1.77 -1.24 -6.37
N GLY A 90 2.03 -2.32 -5.59
CA GLY A 90 2.02 -3.70 -6.08
C GLY A 90 3.16 -4.00 -7.07
N VAL A 91 4.17 -3.13 -7.17
CA VAL A 91 5.31 -3.29 -8.07
C VAL A 91 6.57 -3.48 -7.22
N PRO A 92 7.20 -4.69 -7.21
CA PRO A 92 8.25 -5.03 -6.25
C PRO A 92 9.43 -4.07 -6.21
N TRP A 93 9.95 -3.65 -7.36
CA TRP A 93 11.10 -2.72 -7.41
C TRP A 93 10.72 -1.30 -6.99
N VAL A 94 9.50 -0.84 -7.25
CA VAL A 94 9.01 0.47 -6.78
C VAL A 94 8.85 0.45 -5.27
N GLY A 95 8.26 -0.61 -4.72
CA GLY A 95 8.15 -0.79 -3.27
C GLY A 95 9.51 -0.79 -2.58
N ALA A 96 10.51 -1.44 -3.17
CA ALA A 96 11.89 -1.43 -2.68
C ALA A 96 12.48 -0.02 -2.65
N GLU A 97 12.35 0.73 -3.76
CA GLU A 97 12.82 2.11 -3.88
C GLU A 97 12.15 3.04 -2.87
N VAL A 98 10.82 2.96 -2.76
CA VAL A 98 10.05 3.77 -1.80
C VAL A 98 10.45 3.46 -0.37
N ALA A 99 10.51 2.17 0.00
CA ALA A 99 10.86 1.77 1.36
C ALA A 99 12.28 2.24 1.72
N GLU A 100 13.22 2.08 0.82
CA GLU A 100 14.61 2.51 1.06
C GLU A 100 14.71 4.03 1.19
N ALA A 101 14.05 4.80 0.33
CA ALA A 101 14.00 6.25 0.41
C ALA A 101 13.39 6.73 1.74
N CYS A 102 12.26 6.15 2.16
CA CYS A 102 11.60 6.48 3.42
C CYS A 102 12.48 6.18 4.64
N ILE A 103 13.10 5.00 4.68
CA ILE A 103 14.00 4.62 5.78
C ILE A 103 15.19 5.58 5.87
N ASN A 104 15.81 5.93 4.75
CA ASN A 104 16.93 6.88 4.70
C ASN A 104 16.49 8.28 5.17
N ALA A 105 15.29 8.71 4.84
CA ALA A 105 14.69 9.97 5.26
C ALA A 105 14.10 9.93 6.69
N LYS A 106 14.32 8.86 7.45
CA LYS A 106 13.81 8.68 8.83
C LYS A 106 12.28 8.70 8.91
N LYS A 107 11.60 8.19 7.90
CA LYS A 107 10.14 8.02 7.89
C LYS A 107 9.75 6.57 8.12
N HIS A 108 8.65 6.37 8.82
CA HIS A 108 8.06 5.04 8.97
C HIS A 108 7.49 4.56 7.64
N ILE A 109 7.47 3.25 7.43
CA ILE A 109 6.94 2.63 6.20
C ILE A 109 6.07 1.42 6.54
N LEU A 110 4.88 1.36 5.94
CA LEU A 110 3.97 0.24 6.00
C LEU A 110 3.75 -0.31 4.59
N MET A 111 4.07 -1.58 4.41
CA MET A 111 4.00 -2.26 3.12
C MET A 111 2.66 -2.97 2.95
N LEU A 112 1.90 -2.62 1.91
CA LEU A 112 0.83 -3.45 1.37
C LEU A 112 1.33 -4.28 0.18
N ASN A 113 2.54 -3.98 -0.28
CA ASN A 113 3.24 -4.66 -1.36
C ASN A 113 4.00 -5.86 -0.79
N VAL A 114 3.29 -6.95 -0.63
CA VAL A 114 3.84 -8.20 -0.07
C VAL A 114 4.92 -8.82 -0.96
N GLU A 115 4.88 -8.54 -2.26
CA GLU A 115 5.88 -9.01 -3.22
C GLU A 115 7.27 -8.39 -2.95
N THR A 116 7.31 -7.12 -2.56
CA THR A 116 8.55 -6.48 -2.09
C THR A 116 9.03 -7.11 -0.79
N ASP A 117 8.11 -7.28 0.16
CA ASP A 117 8.46 -7.80 1.49
C ASP A 117 9.00 -9.23 1.42
N VAL A 118 8.34 -10.12 0.71
CA VAL A 118 8.81 -11.50 0.56
C VAL A 118 10.19 -11.61 -0.11
N THR A 119 10.56 -10.61 -0.91
CA THR A 119 11.83 -10.59 -1.66
C THR A 119 12.97 -10.00 -0.82
N ILE A 120 12.79 -8.83 -0.21
CA ILE A 120 13.85 -8.10 0.48
C ILE A 120 13.43 -7.54 1.87
N GLY A 121 12.28 -7.99 2.40
CA GLY A 121 11.75 -7.48 3.65
C GLY A 121 12.71 -7.57 4.84
N MET A 122 13.46 -8.67 4.96
CA MET A 122 14.49 -8.82 5.99
C MET A 122 15.59 -7.77 5.90
N TYR A 123 16.03 -7.41 4.69
CA TYR A 123 16.98 -6.33 4.48
C TYR A 123 16.38 -4.99 4.90
N LEU A 124 15.17 -4.68 4.47
CA LEU A 124 14.46 -3.43 4.79
C LEU A 124 14.20 -3.30 6.30
N ALA A 125 13.77 -4.38 6.95
CA ALA A 125 13.53 -4.40 8.39
C ALA A 125 14.81 -4.12 9.20
N ASN A 126 15.92 -4.77 8.83
CA ASN A 126 17.21 -4.53 9.47
C ASN A 126 17.69 -3.09 9.27
N LYS A 127 17.52 -2.55 8.05
CA LYS A 127 17.86 -1.17 7.73
C LYS A 127 16.98 -0.17 8.50
N ALA A 128 15.69 -0.44 8.62
CA ALA A 128 14.76 0.37 9.40
C ALA A 128 15.12 0.40 10.87
N ASN A 129 15.41 -0.75 11.48
CA ASN A 129 15.88 -0.85 12.86
C ASN A 129 17.15 -0.04 13.09
N ALA A 130 18.14 -0.16 12.20
CA ALA A 130 19.38 0.61 12.27
C ALA A 130 19.15 2.13 12.16
N ASN A 131 18.08 2.54 11.49
CA ASN A 131 17.70 3.93 11.31
C ASN A 131 16.68 4.45 12.36
N GLY A 132 16.20 3.60 13.27
CA GLY A 132 15.25 3.97 14.32
C GLY A 132 13.84 4.27 13.79
N VAL A 133 13.45 3.66 12.68
CA VAL A 133 12.10 3.78 12.10
C VAL A 133 11.39 2.43 12.04
N VAL A 134 10.07 2.47 11.97
CA VAL A 134 9.24 1.28 11.84
C VAL A 134 9.13 0.88 10.38
N TYR A 135 9.42 -0.39 10.11
CA TYR A 135 9.06 -1.10 8.90
C TYR A 135 8.08 -2.20 9.27
N SER A 136 6.94 -2.26 8.64
CA SER A 136 5.92 -3.29 8.91
C SER A 136 5.18 -3.64 7.64
N VAL A 137 4.63 -4.85 7.59
CA VAL A 137 3.69 -5.29 6.56
C VAL A 137 2.27 -5.08 7.08
N ALA A 138 1.36 -4.64 6.21
CA ALA A 138 -0.04 -4.46 6.59
C ALA A 138 -0.67 -5.80 6.96
N ASN A 139 -1.37 -5.82 8.08
CA ASN A 139 -2.17 -6.98 8.47
C ASN A 139 -3.42 -7.14 7.57
N GLY A 140 -3.88 -8.35 7.43
CA GLY A 140 -5.12 -8.70 6.72
C GLY A 140 -4.93 -9.52 5.44
N ASP A 141 -3.68 -9.83 5.07
CA ASP A 141 -3.37 -10.78 4.01
C ASP A 141 -3.17 -12.21 4.57
N GLU A 142 -3.20 -13.20 3.70
CA GLU A 142 -2.84 -14.57 4.08
C GLU A 142 -1.30 -14.72 4.10
N PRO A 143 -0.75 -15.56 4.92
CA PRO A 143 -1.36 -16.45 5.92
C PRO A 143 -1.69 -15.80 7.27
N VAL A 144 -1.40 -14.49 7.43
CA VAL A 144 -1.51 -13.82 8.74
C VAL A 144 -2.94 -13.84 9.25
N ALA A 145 -3.93 -13.46 8.44
CA ALA A 145 -5.35 -13.49 8.84
C ALA A 145 -5.82 -14.91 9.23
N CYS A 146 -5.35 -15.92 8.50
CA CYS A 146 -5.65 -17.32 8.84
C CYS A 146 -5.00 -17.73 10.17
N LYS A 147 -3.77 -17.26 10.43
CA LYS A 147 -3.06 -17.55 11.68
C LYS A 147 -3.76 -16.89 12.88
N GLU A 148 -4.20 -15.67 12.77
CA GLU A 148 -4.93 -14.97 13.83
C GLU A 148 -6.25 -15.69 14.17
N LEU A 149 -7.02 -16.10 13.16
CA LEU A 149 -8.26 -16.87 13.37
C LEU A 149 -7.98 -18.24 13.99
N TYR A 150 -6.90 -18.90 13.59
CA TYR A 150 -6.46 -20.16 14.16
C TYR A 150 -6.14 -20.00 15.65
N ASP A 151 -5.27 -19.06 16.00
CA ASP A 151 -4.86 -18.82 17.39
C ASP A 151 -6.06 -18.46 18.27
N PHE A 152 -6.91 -17.55 17.81
CA PHE A 152 -8.13 -17.18 18.53
C PHE A 152 -9.03 -18.38 18.80
N SER A 153 -9.19 -19.26 17.81
CA SER A 153 -10.05 -20.44 17.97
C SER A 153 -9.46 -21.49 18.91
N VAL A 154 -8.15 -21.73 18.82
CA VAL A 154 -7.43 -22.66 19.73
C VAL A 154 -7.44 -22.14 21.17
N ASP A 155 -7.25 -20.84 21.37
CA ASP A 155 -7.29 -20.22 22.70
C ASP A 155 -8.66 -20.33 23.36
N LEU A 156 -9.73 -20.40 22.55
CA LEU A 156 -11.09 -20.70 23.02
C LEU A 156 -11.38 -22.18 23.23
N GLY A 157 -10.41 -23.07 22.96
CA GLY A 157 -10.53 -24.50 23.15
C GLY A 157 -11.21 -25.25 21.99
N PHE A 158 -11.33 -24.64 20.81
CA PHE A 158 -11.85 -25.32 19.64
C PHE A 158 -10.79 -26.20 18.96
N GLU A 159 -11.22 -27.38 18.50
CA GLU A 159 -10.41 -28.21 17.60
C GLU A 159 -10.52 -27.69 16.17
N ILE A 160 -9.38 -27.39 15.55
CA ILE A 160 -9.34 -26.90 14.18
C ILE A 160 -9.21 -28.06 13.20
N VAL A 161 -10.25 -28.30 12.43
CA VAL A 161 -10.32 -29.40 11.43
C VAL A 161 -9.76 -28.96 10.07
N CYS A 162 -9.85 -27.68 9.71
CA CYS A 162 -9.39 -27.17 8.43
C CYS A 162 -9.10 -25.68 8.51
N VAL A 163 -8.05 -25.24 7.83
CA VAL A 163 -7.73 -23.83 7.60
C VAL A 163 -7.64 -23.61 6.10
N GLY A 164 -8.33 -22.61 5.59
CA GLY A 164 -8.35 -22.34 4.16
C GLY A 164 -8.86 -20.94 3.83
N LYS A 165 -8.56 -20.53 2.59
CA LYS A 165 -9.07 -19.28 2.01
C LYS A 165 -9.76 -19.58 0.69
N GLY A 166 -10.95 -19.02 0.51
CA GLY A 166 -11.63 -18.97 -0.77
C GLY A 166 -11.13 -17.83 -1.66
N LYS A 167 -11.07 -18.06 -2.96
CA LYS A 167 -10.84 -17.03 -3.98
C LYS A 167 -12.16 -16.70 -4.70
N ASN A 168 -12.33 -15.44 -5.05
CA ASN A 168 -13.46 -15.00 -5.88
C ASN A 168 -13.22 -15.20 -7.38
N ASN A 169 -12.01 -15.61 -7.77
CA ASN A 169 -11.66 -15.84 -9.16
C ASN A 169 -12.07 -17.27 -9.54
N PRO A 170 -12.70 -17.46 -10.70
CA PRO A 170 -12.85 -18.81 -11.22
C PRO A 170 -11.46 -19.42 -11.47
N LEU A 171 -11.32 -20.68 -11.09
CA LEU A 171 -10.12 -21.44 -11.41
C LEU A 171 -10.11 -21.73 -12.91
N ASP A 172 -9.04 -21.33 -13.59
CA ASP A 172 -8.80 -21.59 -15.00
C ASP A 172 -7.37 -22.09 -15.18
N GLN A 173 -7.20 -23.40 -15.22
CA GLN A 173 -5.90 -24.05 -15.39
C GLN A 173 -5.24 -23.76 -16.76
N THR A 174 -5.97 -23.14 -17.70
CA THR A 174 -5.42 -22.72 -18.99
C THR A 174 -4.99 -21.26 -18.99
N ALA A 175 -5.16 -20.56 -17.86
CA ALA A 175 -4.84 -19.16 -17.73
C ALA A 175 -3.35 -18.92 -17.99
N ASN A 176 -3.05 -18.01 -18.90
CA ASN A 176 -1.72 -17.51 -19.17
C ASN A 176 -1.82 -16.06 -19.65
N PRO A 177 -0.71 -15.31 -19.77
CA PRO A 177 -0.78 -13.90 -20.15
C PRO A 177 -1.50 -13.61 -21.47
N ASP A 178 -1.45 -14.53 -22.43
CA ASP A 178 -2.08 -14.37 -23.72
C ASP A 178 -3.61 -14.63 -23.64
N THR A 179 -4.02 -15.71 -22.98
CA THR A 179 -5.45 -16.03 -22.78
C THR A 179 -6.15 -15.01 -21.89
N CYS A 180 -5.42 -14.38 -20.99
CA CYS A 180 -5.94 -13.35 -20.07
C CYS A 180 -5.89 -11.93 -20.63
N LEU A 181 -5.31 -11.70 -21.83
CA LEU A 181 -5.03 -10.35 -22.34
C LEU A 181 -6.30 -9.48 -22.45
N GLU A 182 -7.36 -9.98 -23.05
CA GLU A 182 -8.63 -9.24 -23.22
C GLU A 182 -9.24 -8.87 -21.85
N LYS A 183 -9.29 -9.83 -20.95
CA LYS A 183 -9.83 -9.65 -19.60
C LYS A 183 -8.98 -8.68 -18.77
N ALA A 184 -7.66 -8.77 -18.90
CA ALA A 184 -6.71 -7.85 -18.26
C ALA A 184 -6.87 -6.43 -18.78
N THR A 185 -7.00 -6.24 -20.10
CA THR A 185 -7.22 -4.94 -20.72
C THR A 185 -8.52 -4.31 -20.21
N ARG A 186 -9.61 -5.08 -20.15
CA ARG A 186 -10.89 -4.61 -19.62
C ARG A 186 -10.81 -4.21 -18.14
N LYS A 187 -10.07 -4.97 -17.33
CA LYS A 187 -9.85 -4.70 -15.91
C LYS A 187 -8.74 -3.70 -15.63
N LYS A 188 -8.02 -3.21 -16.63
CA LYS A 188 -6.84 -2.36 -16.52
C LYS A 188 -5.75 -2.98 -15.64
N MET A 189 -5.57 -4.29 -15.75
CA MET A 189 -4.57 -5.08 -15.01
C MET A 189 -3.44 -5.54 -15.94
N ASN A 190 -2.31 -5.89 -15.33
CA ASN A 190 -1.24 -6.57 -16.06
C ASN A 190 -1.68 -8.01 -16.41
N PRO A 191 -1.58 -8.47 -17.67
CA PRO A 191 -1.98 -9.83 -18.07
C PRO A 191 -1.25 -10.95 -17.31
N LYS A 192 0.03 -10.78 -17.00
CA LYS A 192 0.80 -11.74 -16.20
C LYS A 192 0.27 -11.85 -14.77
N MET A 193 -0.10 -10.72 -14.18
CA MET A 193 -0.66 -10.67 -12.85
C MET A 193 -2.05 -11.32 -12.84
N LEU A 194 -2.91 -11.03 -13.82
CA LEU A 194 -4.23 -11.64 -13.89
C LEU A 194 -4.13 -13.16 -14.07
N ALA A 195 -3.23 -13.63 -14.94
CA ALA A 195 -3.02 -15.06 -15.14
C ALA A 195 -2.62 -15.77 -13.83
N SER A 196 -1.73 -15.19 -13.03
CA SER A 196 -1.31 -15.76 -11.76
C SER A 196 -2.40 -15.79 -10.68
N PHE A 197 -3.49 -15.06 -10.85
CA PHE A 197 -4.65 -15.14 -9.97
C PHE A 197 -5.68 -16.20 -10.40
N GLU A 198 -5.67 -16.62 -11.66
CA GLU A 198 -6.64 -17.56 -12.23
C GLU A 198 -6.08 -18.97 -12.42
N ASP A 199 -4.74 -19.13 -12.37
CA ASP A 199 -4.04 -20.39 -12.47
C ASP A 199 -4.09 -21.24 -11.17
#